data_f78b197ef2adef8f4e65cd11be656f08
#
_entry.id   f78b197ef2adef8f4e65cd11be656f08
#
_cell.length_a   1.000
_cell.length_b   1.000
_cell.length_c   1.000
_cell.angle_alpha   90.00
_cell.angle_beta   90.00
_cell.angle_gamma   90.00
#
_symmetry.space_group_name_H-M   'P 1'
#
loop_
_entity.id
_entity.type
_entity.pdbx_description
1 polymer ?
#
loop_
_entity_poly.entity_id
_entity_poly.type
_entity_poly.pdbx_seq_one_letter_code
_entity_poly.pdbx_strand_id
1 'polypeptide(L)'
;ATWDLQMQARTSGALSVTAEGEELAAWRFGVDEDAPPAIAFAGPPGSEIAEADGGLGALRIDFTAEDDFGVASAWAVIEVDFAALGAADDRLPPPPGLEEPIRIELPLPFTGSATEVADTLIEDLSEHPWSGLPIRVTLYAEDSQGQRGQAGPIAGRLPGRYFYEPMARALLEERRTLAWSLSNGPGVEQRLKAATAWPEEYFGARTQPYLVIRTAMRRLGYALDDGRLAAESGSIMDLLWRAALLLEDGDLSNAAERLRRAQERLAEAEALLKSAKER
;
A
#
# COMPACT_ATOMS: atom_id res chain seq x y z
N ALA A 1 17.46 -23.57 55.40
CA ALA A 1 16.46 -22.76 54.71
C ALA A 1 17.10 -22.17 53.46
N THR A 2 16.50 -22.30 52.32
CA THR A 2 16.96 -21.71 51.07
C THR A 2 16.17 -20.41 50.87
N TRP A 3 16.90 -19.33 50.58
CA TRP A 3 16.30 -18.04 50.30
C TRP A 3 16.55 -17.74 48.80
N ASP A 4 15.51 -17.25 48.12
CA ASP A 4 15.55 -16.78 46.74
C ASP A 4 15.20 -15.29 46.73
N LEU A 5 16.04 -14.46 46.10
CA LEU A 5 15.85 -13.04 45.97
C LEU A 5 15.96 -12.66 44.47
N GLN A 6 14.90 -12.14 43.93
CA GLN A 6 14.90 -11.54 42.60
C GLN A 6 14.98 -10.02 42.73
N MET A 7 15.95 -9.42 42.04
CA MET A 7 16.07 -7.96 41.96
C MET A 7 16.40 -7.53 40.54
N GLN A 8 15.92 -6.38 40.15
CA GLN A 8 16.24 -5.74 38.89
C GLN A 8 17.28 -4.64 39.14
N ALA A 9 18.46 -4.79 38.54
CA ALA A 9 19.50 -3.76 38.58
C ALA A 9 19.30 -2.78 37.40
N ARG A 10 19.33 -1.49 37.69
CA ARG A 10 19.22 -0.41 36.69
C ARG A 10 20.51 0.39 36.50
N THR A 11 21.50 0.14 37.33
CA THR A 11 22.83 0.78 37.28
C THR A 11 23.88 -0.24 37.65
N SER A 12 25.04 -0.12 37.05
CA SER A 12 26.21 -0.94 37.41
C SER A 12 26.56 -0.82 38.88
N GLY A 13 26.93 -1.91 39.50
CA GLY A 13 27.19 -1.91 40.94
C GLY A 13 27.83 -3.19 41.45
N ALA A 14 27.81 -3.33 42.77
CA ALA A 14 28.22 -4.53 43.46
C ALA A 14 27.06 -5.04 44.33
N LEU A 15 26.83 -6.34 44.28
CA LEU A 15 25.93 -7.05 45.18
C LEU A 15 26.76 -7.86 46.16
N SER A 16 26.53 -7.71 47.45
CA SER A 16 27.08 -8.58 48.44
C SER A 16 26.01 -9.23 49.30
N VAL A 17 26.21 -10.47 49.65
CA VAL A 17 25.36 -11.22 50.59
C VAL A 17 26.12 -11.38 51.87
N THR A 18 25.54 -10.86 52.95
CA THR A 18 26.14 -10.94 54.31
C THR A 18 25.23 -11.72 55.23
N ALA A 19 25.80 -12.53 56.12
CA ALA A 19 25.07 -13.18 57.20
C ALA A 19 25.85 -12.98 58.52
N GLU A 20 25.17 -12.60 59.57
CA GLU A 20 25.75 -12.33 60.91
C GLU A 20 26.90 -11.33 60.91
N GLY A 21 26.98 -10.44 59.89
CA GLY A 21 28.02 -9.43 59.74
C GLY A 21 29.24 -9.87 58.90
N GLU A 22 29.28 -11.13 58.47
CA GLU A 22 30.31 -11.63 57.56
C GLU A 22 29.80 -11.62 56.11
N GLU A 23 30.66 -11.22 55.17
CA GLU A 23 30.36 -11.26 53.73
C GLU A 23 30.52 -12.70 53.24
N LEU A 24 29.40 -13.30 52.82
CA LEU A 24 29.38 -14.66 52.29
C LEU A 24 29.76 -14.73 50.81
N ALA A 25 29.36 -13.72 50.04
CA ALA A 25 29.64 -13.63 48.61
C ALA A 25 29.49 -12.18 48.14
N ALA A 26 30.28 -11.77 47.16
CA ALA A 26 30.17 -10.49 46.49
C ALA A 26 30.32 -10.66 44.98
N TRP A 27 29.48 -9.97 44.22
CA TRP A 27 29.54 -9.92 42.77
C TRP A 27 29.57 -8.48 42.31
N ARG A 28 30.36 -8.20 41.30
CA ARG A 28 30.26 -6.93 40.52
C ARG A 28 29.54 -7.22 39.25
N PHE A 29 28.58 -6.39 38.90
CA PHE A 29 27.85 -6.45 37.66
C PHE A 29 27.92 -5.10 36.95
N GLY A 30 28.00 -5.14 35.62
CA GLY A 30 27.81 -4.01 34.73
C GLY A 30 26.38 -4.04 34.21
N VAL A 31 25.78 -2.88 34.09
CA VAL A 31 24.56 -2.67 33.35
C VAL A 31 24.96 -1.85 32.13
N ASP A 32 24.77 -2.42 30.96
CA ASP A 32 24.91 -1.68 29.71
C ASP A 32 23.64 -0.86 29.53
N GLU A 33 23.78 0.42 29.24
CA GLU A 33 22.62 1.29 28.95
C GLU A 33 22.06 0.89 27.61
N ASP A 34 20.75 0.66 27.57
CA ASP A 34 19.97 0.32 26.39
C ASP A 34 19.67 1.59 25.61
N ALA A 35 20.09 1.67 24.38
CA ALA A 35 19.84 2.80 23.50
C ALA A 35 18.57 2.57 22.67
N PRO A 36 17.79 3.62 22.33
CA PRO A 36 16.65 3.46 21.46
C PRO A 36 17.07 3.03 20.04
N PRO A 37 16.29 2.18 19.37
CA PRO A 37 16.60 1.71 18.03
C PRO A 37 16.71 2.86 17.04
N ALA A 38 17.63 2.76 16.10
CA ALA A 38 17.77 3.64 14.96
C ALA A 38 17.11 3.00 13.74
N ILE A 39 16.32 3.78 12.98
CA ILE A 39 15.75 3.34 11.71
C ILE A 39 16.00 4.41 10.66
N ALA A 40 16.23 4.00 9.41
CA ALA A 40 16.46 4.91 8.29
C ALA A 40 15.88 4.33 6.99
N PHE A 41 15.50 5.23 6.08
CA PHE A 41 15.26 4.85 4.70
C PHE A 41 16.60 4.51 4.04
N ALA A 42 16.64 3.40 3.32
CA ALA A 42 17.80 2.99 2.55
C ALA A 42 17.65 3.44 1.08
N GLY A 43 18.78 3.64 0.42
CA GLY A 43 18.79 4.03 -0.99
C GLY A 43 19.16 5.50 -1.23
N PRO A 44 19.27 5.90 -2.51
CA PRO A 44 19.63 7.27 -2.88
C PRO A 44 18.51 8.25 -2.57
N PRO A 45 18.84 9.51 -2.21
CA PRO A 45 17.85 10.55 -1.95
C PRO A 45 16.87 10.74 -3.14
N GLY A 46 15.57 10.76 -2.82
CA GLY A 46 14.50 10.90 -3.81
C GLY A 46 13.98 9.58 -4.40
N SER A 47 14.51 8.44 -3.95
CA SER A 47 14.02 7.11 -4.32
C SER A 47 13.58 6.26 -3.12
N GLU A 48 13.42 6.89 -1.97
CA GLU A 48 13.03 6.24 -0.72
C GLU A 48 11.62 5.64 -0.79
N ILE A 49 10.76 6.24 -1.59
CA ILE A 49 9.40 5.77 -1.88
C ILE A 49 9.34 5.52 -3.38
N ALA A 50 9.32 4.27 -3.78
CA ALA A 50 9.39 3.86 -5.18
C ALA A 50 8.25 2.89 -5.53
N GLU A 51 8.07 2.67 -6.83
CA GLU A 51 7.27 1.57 -7.34
C GLU A 51 8.15 0.31 -7.42
N ALA A 52 7.63 -0.83 -6.96
CA ALA A 52 8.31 -2.10 -7.10
C ALA A 52 8.38 -2.52 -8.58
N ASP A 53 9.38 -3.33 -8.91
CA ASP A 53 9.57 -3.84 -10.26
C ASP A 53 8.32 -4.59 -10.76
N GLY A 54 7.94 -4.34 -12.00
CA GLY A 54 6.79 -4.99 -12.64
C GLY A 54 5.67 -4.05 -13.09
N GLY A 55 5.69 -2.76 -12.69
CA GLY A 55 4.76 -1.74 -13.20
C GLY A 55 3.29 -1.94 -12.78
N LEU A 56 3.05 -2.72 -11.71
CA LEU A 56 1.71 -3.01 -11.21
C LEU A 56 1.26 -2.04 -10.09
N GLY A 57 2.12 -1.08 -9.73
CA GLY A 57 1.80 -0.06 -8.74
C GLY A 57 2.03 -0.46 -7.29
N ALA A 58 2.80 -1.53 -7.02
CA ALA A 58 3.17 -1.90 -5.66
C ALA A 58 4.18 -0.90 -5.07
N LEU A 59 3.98 -0.52 -3.81
CA LEU A 59 4.87 0.34 -3.04
C LEU A 59 6.14 -0.44 -2.68
N ARG A 60 7.31 0.19 -2.86
CA ARG A 60 8.59 -0.30 -2.39
C ARG A 60 9.24 0.73 -1.48
N ILE A 61 9.71 0.27 -0.31
CA ILE A 61 10.49 1.06 0.64
C ILE A 61 11.66 0.21 1.11
N ASP A 62 12.88 0.64 0.79
CA ASP A 62 14.09 0.04 1.33
C ASP A 62 14.42 0.72 2.66
N PHE A 63 14.76 -0.06 3.68
CA PHE A 63 15.04 0.47 5.01
C PHE A 63 16.18 -0.28 5.70
N THR A 64 16.77 0.40 6.70
CA THR A 64 17.69 -0.20 7.66
C THR A 64 17.22 0.11 9.07
N ALA A 65 17.43 -0.82 9.99
CA ALA A 65 17.20 -0.62 11.41
C ALA A 65 18.33 -1.24 12.22
N GLU A 66 18.76 -0.56 13.26
CA GLU A 66 19.87 -0.98 14.13
C GLU A 66 19.48 -0.78 15.59
N ASP A 67 19.90 -1.70 16.46
CA ASP A 67 19.67 -1.64 17.91
C ASP A 67 20.69 -2.52 18.64
N ASP A 68 21.19 -2.09 19.79
CA ASP A 68 22.22 -2.78 20.55
C ASP A 68 21.74 -4.11 21.16
N PHE A 69 20.45 -4.23 21.51
CA PHE A 69 19.82 -5.45 22.00
C PHE A 69 18.85 -6.09 21.03
N GLY A 70 18.57 -5.44 19.91
CA GLY A 70 17.81 -5.93 18.76
C GLY A 70 16.42 -5.34 18.63
N VAL A 71 16.08 -5.07 17.39
CA VAL A 71 14.78 -4.53 16.96
C VAL A 71 13.69 -5.57 17.18
N ALA A 72 12.68 -5.24 17.99
CA ALA A 72 11.56 -6.11 18.30
C ALA A 72 10.41 -5.97 17.28
N SER A 73 10.14 -4.75 16.84
CA SER A 73 9.13 -4.47 15.82
C SER A 73 9.51 -3.23 15.02
N ALA A 74 9.08 -3.18 13.76
CA ALA A 74 9.22 -2.01 12.91
C ALA A 74 7.98 -1.85 12.02
N TRP A 75 7.59 -0.62 11.69
CA TRP A 75 6.44 -0.34 10.84
C TRP A 75 6.60 0.98 10.08
N ALA A 76 5.91 1.06 8.95
CA ALA A 76 5.72 2.29 8.20
C ALA A 76 4.33 2.89 8.48
N VAL A 77 4.26 4.19 8.60
CA VAL A 77 3.02 4.97 8.67
C VAL A 77 2.93 5.85 7.44
N ILE A 78 1.87 5.69 6.67
CA ILE A 78 1.62 6.42 5.42
C ILE A 78 0.43 7.35 5.64
N GLU A 79 0.62 8.64 5.37
CA GLU A 79 -0.39 9.68 5.49
C GLU A 79 -0.51 10.45 4.17
N VAL A 80 -1.72 10.93 3.83
CA VAL A 80 -1.90 11.82 2.67
C VAL A 80 -1.26 13.19 2.95
N ASP A 81 -0.48 13.70 2.01
CA ASP A 81 0.05 15.06 2.08
C ASP A 81 -0.97 16.08 1.55
N PHE A 82 -1.88 16.49 2.41
CA PHE A 82 -2.91 17.46 2.06
C PHE A 82 -2.35 18.82 1.63
N ALA A 83 -1.17 19.20 2.14
CA ALA A 83 -0.53 20.46 1.76
C ALA A 83 -0.06 20.42 0.29
N ALA A 84 0.50 19.29 -0.13
CA ALA A 84 0.90 19.07 -1.51
C ALA A 84 -0.32 18.97 -2.45
N LEU A 85 -1.43 18.38 -2.01
CA LEU A 85 -2.68 18.31 -2.76
C LEU A 85 -3.28 19.69 -3.02
N GLY A 86 -3.40 20.54 -1.98
CA GLY A 86 -3.92 21.90 -2.13
C GLY A 86 -3.07 22.78 -3.05
N ALA A 87 -1.77 22.54 -3.11
CA ALA A 87 -0.87 23.25 -4.02
C ALA A 87 -0.95 22.75 -5.47
N ALA A 88 -1.37 21.49 -5.68
CA ALA A 88 -1.36 20.85 -7.00
C ALA A 88 -2.66 21.04 -7.79
N ASP A 89 -3.83 21.09 -7.15
CA ASP A 89 -5.12 21.20 -7.84
C ASP A 89 -6.20 21.84 -6.96
N ASP A 90 -6.50 23.12 -7.21
CA ASP A 90 -7.57 23.87 -6.52
C ASP A 90 -8.99 23.28 -6.77
N ARG A 91 -9.14 22.36 -7.73
CA ARG A 91 -10.42 21.72 -8.08
C ARG A 91 -10.67 20.42 -7.31
N LEU A 92 -9.69 19.96 -6.52
CA LEU A 92 -9.90 18.82 -5.66
C LEU A 92 -10.97 19.15 -4.60
N PRO A 93 -11.89 18.24 -4.34
CA PRO A 93 -12.84 18.41 -3.25
C PRO A 93 -12.08 18.50 -1.92
N PRO A 94 -12.67 19.16 -0.90
CA PRO A 94 -12.04 19.22 0.41
C PRO A 94 -11.78 17.79 0.93
N PRO A 95 -10.67 17.57 1.64
CA PRO A 95 -10.33 16.26 2.15
C PRO A 95 -11.46 15.70 3.02
N PRO A 96 -11.68 14.41 3.02
CA PRO A 96 -12.54 13.75 3.99
C PRO A 96 -12.03 14.07 5.39
N GLY A 97 -12.87 13.97 6.40
CA GLY A 97 -12.40 14.05 7.78
C GLY A 97 -11.21 13.11 8.01
N LEU A 98 -10.53 13.28 9.10
CA LEU A 98 -9.32 12.52 9.45
C LEU A 98 -9.51 11.03 9.15
N GLU A 99 -8.92 10.56 8.06
CA GLU A 99 -8.80 9.14 7.78
C GLU A 99 -7.63 8.58 8.58
N GLU A 100 -7.80 7.36 9.08
CA GLU A 100 -6.73 6.69 9.81
C GLU A 100 -5.54 6.47 8.88
N PRO A 101 -4.30 6.78 9.31
CA PRO A 101 -3.10 6.49 8.54
C PRO A 101 -2.98 5.00 8.19
N ILE A 102 -2.44 4.68 7.03
CA ILE A 102 -2.11 3.30 6.70
C ILE A 102 -0.88 2.91 7.50
N ARG A 103 -1.01 1.87 8.34
CA ARG A 103 0.11 1.27 9.06
C ARG A 103 0.44 -0.09 8.46
N ILE A 104 1.71 -0.29 8.12
CA ILE A 104 2.23 -1.53 7.53
C ILE A 104 3.43 -1.99 8.35
N GLU A 105 3.41 -3.24 8.80
CA GLU A 105 4.54 -3.83 9.50
C GLU A 105 5.69 -4.06 8.50
N LEU A 106 6.91 -3.69 8.91
CA LEU A 106 8.11 -3.91 8.12
C LEU A 106 8.61 -5.36 8.31
N PRO A 107 9.15 -5.99 7.25
CA PRO A 107 9.69 -7.32 7.37
C PRO A 107 10.91 -7.34 8.30
N LEU A 108 10.88 -8.20 9.30
CA LEU A 108 12.01 -8.45 10.21
C LEU A 108 12.42 -9.92 10.13
N PRO A 109 13.69 -10.25 10.36
CA PRO A 109 14.15 -11.64 10.39
C PRO A 109 13.43 -12.47 11.46
N PHE A 110 13.07 -13.72 11.12
CA PHE A 110 12.35 -14.63 12.04
C PHE A 110 13.18 -15.14 13.21
N THR A 111 14.49 -14.97 13.21
CA THR A 111 15.40 -15.55 14.22
C THR A 111 15.99 -14.49 15.11
N GLY A 112 15.43 -14.38 16.32
CA GLY A 112 16.04 -13.62 17.42
C GLY A 112 15.96 -12.09 17.24
N SER A 113 16.45 -11.38 18.24
CA SER A 113 16.65 -9.94 18.14
C SER A 113 17.76 -9.65 17.12
N ALA A 114 17.41 -9.15 15.95
CA ALA A 114 18.39 -8.72 14.97
C ALA A 114 18.91 -7.34 15.37
N THR A 115 20.19 -7.24 15.65
CA THR A 115 20.86 -5.96 15.98
C THR A 115 21.04 -5.08 14.75
N GLU A 116 21.07 -5.67 13.57
CA GLU A 116 21.12 -4.97 12.28
C GLU A 116 20.11 -5.63 11.33
N VAL A 117 19.26 -4.83 10.74
CA VAL A 117 18.26 -5.22 9.74
C VAL A 117 18.43 -4.33 8.52
N ALA A 118 18.52 -4.93 7.35
CA ALA A 118 18.41 -4.24 6.07
C ALA A 118 17.47 -5.06 5.19
N ASP A 119 16.32 -4.50 4.86
CA ASP A 119 15.28 -5.21 4.11
C ASP A 119 14.45 -4.24 3.26
N THR A 120 13.54 -4.79 2.49
CA THR A 120 12.66 -4.07 1.58
C THR A 120 11.20 -4.41 1.90
N LEU A 121 10.41 -3.39 2.19
CA LEU A 121 8.95 -3.51 2.19
C LEU A 121 8.45 -3.46 0.74
N ILE A 122 7.68 -4.46 0.34
CA ILE A 122 6.89 -4.43 -0.91
C ILE A 122 5.44 -4.70 -0.54
N GLU A 123 4.57 -3.73 -0.84
CA GLU A 123 3.14 -3.81 -0.51
C GLU A 123 2.29 -3.34 -1.70
N ASP A 124 1.32 -4.14 -2.09
CA ASP A 124 0.38 -3.77 -3.16
C ASP A 124 -0.75 -2.89 -2.61
N LEU A 125 -0.56 -1.59 -2.71
CA LEU A 125 -1.56 -0.57 -2.40
C LEU A 125 -2.20 0.02 -3.66
N SER A 126 -2.05 -0.62 -4.82
CA SER A 126 -2.59 -0.13 -6.09
C SER A 126 -4.10 0.02 -6.08
N GLU A 127 -4.80 -0.84 -5.34
CA GLU A 127 -6.25 -0.78 -5.12
C GLU A 127 -6.67 0.28 -4.10
N HIS A 128 -5.76 0.77 -3.25
CA HIS A 128 -6.11 1.75 -2.24
C HIS A 128 -6.63 3.06 -2.86
N PRO A 129 -7.68 3.72 -2.30
CA PRO A 129 -8.20 4.98 -2.84
C PRO A 129 -7.17 6.10 -2.94
N TRP A 130 -6.10 6.05 -2.13
CA TRP A 130 -5.00 7.03 -2.17
C TRP A 130 -3.96 6.77 -3.27
N SER A 131 -4.10 5.68 -4.01
CA SER A 131 -3.22 5.37 -5.13
C SER A 131 -3.06 6.58 -6.07
N GLY A 132 -1.82 6.97 -6.33
CA GLY A 132 -1.47 8.15 -7.11
C GLY A 132 -1.52 9.49 -6.36
N LEU A 133 -1.92 9.54 -5.08
CA LEU A 133 -1.90 10.77 -4.29
C LEU A 133 -0.51 11.05 -3.71
N PRO A 134 -0.19 12.33 -3.43
CA PRO A 134 0.97 12.67 -2.63
C PRO A 134 0.78 12.20 -1.19
N ILE A 135 1.82 11.57 -0.67
CA ILE A 135 1.86 10.99 0.68
C ILE A 135 3.11 11.41 1.42
N ARG A 136 3.08 11.23 2.74
CA ARG A 136 4.24 11.26 3.62
C ARG A 136 4.37 9.91 4.31
N VAL A 137 5.58 9.40 4.36
CA VAL A 137 5.90 8.13 5.01
C VAL A 137 6.86 8.37 6.15
N THR A 138 6.52 7.82 7.31
CA THR A 138 7.37 7.81 8.51
C THR A 138 7.62 6.35 8.89
N LEU A 139 8.88 6.01 9.11
CA LEU A 139 9.27 4.69 9.62
C LEU A 139 9.47 4.74 11.13
N TYR A 140 9.11 3.66 11.80
CA TYR A 140 9.28 3.47 13.23
C TYR A 140 9.92 2.12 13.50
N ALA A 141 10.78 2.07 14.52
CA ALA A 141 11.29 0.85 15.11
C ALA A 141 11.07 0.89 16.62
N GLU A 142 10.85 -0.26 17.24
CA GLU A 142 10.68 -0.42 18.67
C GLU A 142 11.51 -1.62 19.15
N ASP A 143 12.21 -1.47 20.24
CA ASP A 143 12.96 -2.53 20.90
C ASP A 143 12.10 -3.35 21.88
N SER A 144 12.72 -4.29 22.58
CA SER A 144 12.05 -5.13 23.57
C SER A 144 11.69 -4.38 24.88
N GLN A 145 12.27 -3.20 25.10
CA GLN A 145 12.00 -2.33 26.26
C GLN A 145 10.90 -1.30 25.96
N GLY A 146 10.44 -1.20 24.71
CA GLY A 146 9.45 -0.24 24.26
C GLY A 146 10.03 1.13 23.93
N GLN A 147 11.36 1.25 23.76
CA GLN A 147 12.00 2.46 23.25
C GLN A 147 11.76 2.54 21.74
N ARG A 148 11.62 3.76 21.19
CA ARG A 148 11.25 3.99 19.80
C ARG A 148 12.22 4.89 19.08
N GLY A 149 12.62 4.46 17.88
CA GLY A 149 13.26 5.26 16.88
C GLY A 149 12.31 5.60 15.74
N GLN A 150 12.59 6.68 15.02
CA GLN A 150 11.81 7.06 13.84
C GLN A 150 12.68 7.71 12.76
N ALA A 151 12.25 7.57 11.51
CA ALA A 151 12.83 8.25 10.36
C ALA A 151 11.75 8.88 9.48
N GLY A 152 12.04 10.04 8.90
CA GLY A 152 11.08 10.80 8.11
C GLY A 152 10.38 11.91 8.92
N PRO A 153 9.19 12.42 8.48
CA PRO A 153 8.48 11.97 7.29
C PRO A 153 9.17 12.30 5.98
N ILE A 154 9.11 11.40 5.01
CA ILE A 154 9.56 11.64 3.64
C ILE A 154 8.34 11.80 2.75
N ALA A 155 8.35 12.85 1.90
CA ALA A 155 7.30 13.10 0.94
C ALA A 155 7.52 12.27 -0.33
N GLY A 156 6.43 11.73 -0.87
CA GLY A 156 6.44 10.97 -2.10
C GLY A 156 5.05 10.89 -2.73
N ARG A 157 4.87 9.95 -3.62
CA ARG A 157 3.56 9.63 -4.20
C ARG A 157 3.28 8.15 -3.98
N LEU A 158 2.09 7.84 -3.52
CA LEU A 158 1.69 6.43 -3.40
C LEU A 158 1.63 5.81 -4.81
N PRO A 159 2.43 4.81 -5.12
CA PRO A 159 2.35 4.13 -6.41
C PRO A 159 0.94 3.60 -6.66
N GLY A 160 0.59 3.46 -7.91
CA GLY A 160 -0.70 2.94 -8.31
C GLY A 160 -0.65 2.34 -9.69
N ARG A 161 -1.49 1.35 -9.94
CA ARG A 161 -1.59 0.73 -11.25
C ARG A 161 -1.97 1.78 -12.30
N TYR A 162 -1.20 1.83 -13.37
CA TYR A 162 -1.51 2.68 -14.51
C TYR A 162 -2.53 2.00 -15.42
N PHE A 163 -3.56 2.74 -15.83
CA PHE A 163 -4.61 2.30 -16.74
C PHE A 163 -4.50 3.06 -18.06
N TYR A 164 -4.46 2.35 -19.16
CA TYR A 164 -4.39 2.92 -20.52
C TYR A 164 -5.78 3.17 -21.09
N GLU A 165 -6.76 2.34 -20.73
CA GLU A 165 -8.15 2.48 -21.19
C GLU A 165 -8.80 3.75 -20.60
N PRO A 166 -9.28 4.70 -21.44
CA PRO A 166 -9.81 5.98 -20.96
C PRO A 166 -11.01 5.84 -20.02
N MET A 167 -11.91 4.87 -20.28
CA MET A 167 -13.05 4.63 -19.43
C MET A 167 -12.64 4.04 -18.07
N ALA A 168 -11.64 3.16 -18.03
CA ALA A 168 -11.09 2.65 -16.78
C ALA A 168 -10.53 3.78 -15.92
N ARG A 169 -9.76 4.69 -16.52
CA ARG A 169 -9.26 5.89 -15.81
C ARG A 169 -10.38 6.76 -15.26
N ALA A 170 -11.42 7.00 -16.06
CA ALA A 170 -12.58 7.78 -15.60
C ALA A 170 -13.27 7.12 -14.40
N LEU A 171 -13.44 5.80 -14.40
CA LEU A 171 -14.01 5.08 -13.24
C LEU A 171 -13.15 5.20 -11.98
N LEU A 172 -11.83 5.19 -12.13
CA LEU A 172 -10.90 5.38 -11.00
C LEU A 172 -10.96 6.80 -10.44
N GLU A 173 -11.14 7.81 -11.29
CA GLU A 173 -11.36 9.18 -10.81
C GLU A 173 -12.68 9.29 -10.04
N GLU A 174 -13.76 8.65 -10.50
CA GLU A 174 -15.01 8.62 -9.77
C GLU A 174 -14.89 7.86 -8.43
N ARG A 175 -14.16 6.74 -8.43
CA ARG A 175 -13.84 5.99 -7.22
C ARG A 175 -13.09 6.85 -6.21
N ARG A 176 -12.04 7.55 -6.66
CA ARG A 176 -11.24 8.45 -5.83
C ARG A 176 -12.07 9.62 -5.32
N THR A 177 -12.91 10.21 -6.16
CA THR A 177 -13.80 11.31 -5.80
C THR A 177 -14.79 10.90 -4.71
N LEU A 178 -15.32 9.67 -4.78
CA LEU A 178 -16.20 9.11 -3.75
C LEU A 178 -15.44 8.80 -2.45
N ALA A 179 -14.24 8.22 -2.54
CA ALA A 179 -13.38 7.96 -1.40
C ALA A 179 -12.92 9.25 -0.70
N TRP A 180 -12.69 10.30 -1.48
CA TRP A 180 -12.26 11.61 -0.97
C TRP A 180 -13.33 12.28 -0.09
N SER A 181 -14.60 12.21 -0.52
CA SER A 181 -15.73 12.69 0.28
C SER A 181 -17.04 12.04 -0.17
N LEU A 182 -17.77 11.46 0.76
CA LEU A 182 -19.09 10.88 0.49
C LEU A 182 -20.11 11.92 0.03
N SER A 183 -19.90 13.22 0.34
CA SER A 183 -20.73 14.31 -0.15
C SER A 183 -20.68 14.47 -1.68
N ASN A 184 -19.68 13.91 -2.33
CA ASN A 184 -19.55 13.86 -3.79
C ASN A 184 -20.46 12.81 -4.45
N GLY A 185 -21.09 11.92 -3.66
CA GLY A 185 -21.92 10.82 -4.14
C GLY A 185 -22.94 11.18 -5.23
N PRO A 186 -23.76 12.25 -5.08
CA PRO A 186 -24.71 12.65 -6.12
C PRO A 186 -24.03 13.03 -7.43
N GLY A 187 -22.89 13.72 -7.38
CA GLY A 187 -22.09 14.07 -8.56
C GLY A 187 -21.49 12.83 -9.25
N VAL A 188 -20.95 11.90 -8.46
CA VAL A 188 -20.43 10.61 -8.96
C VAL A 188 -21.54 9.82 -9.65
N GLU A 189 -22.71 9.71 -9.03
CA GLU A 189 -23.86 9.01 -9.64
C GLU A 189 -24.25 9.63 -10.99
N GLN A 190 -24.31 10.96 -11.08
CA GLN A 190 -24.64 11.67 -12.29
C GLN A 190 -23.61 11.41 -13.41
N ARG A 191 -22.31 11.43 -13.09
CA ARG A 191 -21.25 11.16 -14.08
C ARG A 191 -21.23 9.69 -14.52
N LEU A 192 -21.50 8.75 -13.63
CA LEU A 192 -21.65 7.34 -13.98
C LEU A 192 -22.88 7.10 -14.87
N LYS A 193 -24.00 7.82 -14.65
CA LYS A 193 -25.18 7.81 -15.55
C LYS A 193 -24.80 8.32 -16.94
N ALA A 194 -24.06 9.42 -17.03
CA ALA A 194 -23.59 9.97 -18.30
C ALA A 194 -22.63 9.00 -19.02
N ALA A 195 -21.67 8.40 -18.32
CA ALA A 195 -20.72 7.44 -18.88
C ALA A 195 -21.39 6.17 -19.41
N THR A 196 -22.56 5.79 -18.88
CA THR A 196 -23.30 4.60 -19.29
C THR A 196 -24.50 4.89 -20.20
N ALA A 197 -24.68 6.14 -20.64
CA ALA A 197 -25.83 6.54 -21.47
C ALA A 197 -25.76 5.95 -22.88
N TRP A 198 -24.58 5.75 -23.44
CA TRP A 198 -24.35 5.25 -24.79
C TRP A 198 -23.53 3.96 -24.76
N PRO A 199 -24.14 2.82 -24.33
CA PRO A 199 -23.39 1.60 -24.05
C PRO A 199 -22.73 1.00 -25.30
N GLU A 200 -23.36 1.10 -26.47
CA GLU A 200 -22.82 0.59 -27.72
C GLU A 200 -21.57 1.33 -28.19
N GLU A 201 -21.52 2.65 -27.93
CA GLU A 201 -20.41 3.50 -28.31
C GLU A 201 -19.18 3.30 -27.43
N TYR A 202 -19.37 3.23 -26.09
CA TYR A 202 -18.28 3.19 -25.13
C TYR A 202 -17.85 1.77 -24.73
N PHE A 203 -18.76 0.81 -24.78
CA PHE A 203 -18.48 -0.57 -24.36
C PHE A 203 -18.51 -1.57 -25.52
N GLY A 204 -19.24 -1.28 -26.61
CA GLY A 204 -19.37 -2.19 -27.73
C GLY A 204 -19.86 -3.57 -27.27
N ALA A 205 -19.08 -4.62 -27.56
CA ALA A 205 -19.36 -5.99 -27.12
C ALA A 205 -18.99 -6.30 -25.66
N ARG A 206 -18.38 -5.37 -24.94
CA ARG A 206 -17.91 -5.56 -23.57
C ARG A 206 -19.05 -5.42 -22.55
N THR A 207 -19.94 -6.39 -22.51
CA THR A 207 -21.15 -6.37 -21.67
C THR A 207 -20.82 -6.44 -20.18
N GLN A 208 -19.78 -7.19 -19.81
CA GLN A 208 -19.47 -7.46 -18.41
C GLN A 208 -19.08 -6.18 -17.62
N PRO A 209 -18.10 -5.36 -18.04
CA PRO A 209 -17.78 -4.12 -17.34
C PRO A 209 -18.96 -3.15 -17.28
N TYR A 210 -19.76 -3.05 -18.37
CA TYR A 210 -20.97 -2.25 -18.38
C TYR A 210 -21.96 -2.65 -17.28
N LEU A 211 -22.21 -3.96 -17.10
CA LEU A 211 -23.13 -4.45 -16.08
C LEU A 211 -22.59 -4.19 -14.66
N VAL A 212 -21.29 -4.29 -14.45
CA VAL A 212 -20.66 -3.99 -13.15
C VAL A 212 -20.82 -2.50 -12.82
N ILE A 213 -20.57 -1.60 -13.78
CA ILE A 213 -20.77 -0.16 -13.59
C ILE A 213 -22.24 0.15 -13.28
N ARG A 214 -23.16 -0.45 -14.02
CA ARG A 214 -24.61 -0.28 -13.77
C ARG A 214 -25.02 -0.76 -12.39
N THR A 215 -24.39 -1.81 -11.88
CA THR A 215 -24.61 -2.30 -10.52
C THR A 215 -24.08 -1.32 -9.48
N ALA A 216 -22.87 -0.82 -9.66
CA ALA A 216 -22.28 0.19 -8.79
C ALA A 216 -23.15 1.46 -8.74
N MET A 217 -23.57 1.96 -9.91
CA MET A 217 -24.42 3.13 -10.04
C MET A 217 -25.77 2.97 -9.33
N ARG A 218 -26.45 1.81 -9.50
CA ARG A 218 -27.71 1.53 -8.81
C ARG A 218 -27.56 1.45 -7.30
N ARG A 219 -26.49 0.77 -6.82
CA ARG A 219 -26.19 0.71 -5.41
C ARG A 219 -25.93 2.10 -4.83
N LEU A 220 -25.16 2.93 -5.54
CA LEU A 220 -24.91 4.32 -5.16
C LEU A 220 -26.22 5.11 -5.06
N GLY A 221 -27.10 5.03 -6.05
CA GLY A 221 -28.41 5.69 -6.02
C GLY A 221 -29.25 5.27 -4.81
N TYR A 222 -29.41 3.97 -4.57
CA TYR A 222 -30.16 3.47 -3.39
C TYR A 222 -29.50 3.88 -2.08
N ALA A 223 -28.16 3.84 -2.00
CA ALA A 223 -27.43 4.24 -0.81
C ALA A 223 -27.59 5.75 -0.49
N LEU A 224 -27.69 6.58 -1.53
CA LEU A 224 -28.00 8.01 -1.41
C LEU A 224 -29.43 8.24 -0.94
N ASP A 225 -30.41 7.59 -1.57
CA ASP A 225 -31.85 7.72 -1.25
C ASP A 225 -32.14 7.26 0.19
N ASP A 226 -31.49 6.17 0.63
CA ASP A 226 -31.70 5.56 1.94
C ASP A 226 -30.79 6.17 3.05
N GLY A 227 -29.90 7.09 2.72
CA GLY A 227 -28.93 7.66 3.68
C GLY A 227 -27.89 6.66 4.19
N ARG A 228 -27.62 5.57 3.45
CA ARG A 228 -26.70 4.48 3.83
C ARG A 228 -25.34 4.52 3.12
N LEU A 229 -25.00 5.66 2.49
CA LEU A 229 -23.80 5.75 1.67
C LEU A 229 -22.51 5.40 2.44
N ALA A 230 -22.42 5.79 3.71
CA ALA A 230 -21.23 5.47 4.52
C ALA A 230 -21.01 3.95 4.67
N ALA A 231 -22.09 3.17 4.82
CA ALA A 231 -22.01 1.72 4.95
C ALA A 231 -21.77 1.00 3.61
N GLU A 232 -22.24 1.57 2.50
CA GLU A 232 -22.21 0.95 1.18
C GLU A 232 -21.01 1.42 0.32
N SER A 233 -20.33 2.51 0.70
CA SER A 233 -19.29 3.15 -0.10
C SER A 233 -18.14 2.21 -0.47
N GLY A 234 -17.68 1.38 0.46
CA GLY A 234 -16.62 0.39 0.21
C GLY A 234 -17.00 -0.55 -0.93
N SER A 235 -18.18 -1.18 -0.85
CA SER A 235 -18.64 -2.12 -1.87
C SER A 235 -18.89 -1.46 -3.24
N ILE A 236 -19.26 -0.18 -3.26
CA ILE A 236 -19.41 0.59 -4.48
C ILE A 236 -18.04 0.87 -5.10
N MET A 237 -17.05 1.29 -4.31
CA MET A 237 -15.68 1.53 -4.75
C MET A 237 -15.02 0.26 -5.29
N ASP A 238 -15.26 -0.91 -4.67
CA ASP A 238 -14.77 -2.21 -5.15
C ASP A 238 -15.37 -2.58 -6.53
N LEU A 239 -16.66 -2.29 -6.73
CA LEU A 239 -17.29 -2.49 -8.04
C LEU A 239 -16.69 -1.58 -9.12
N LEU A 240 -16.41 -0.32 -8.82
CA LEU A 240 -15.77 0.61 -9.76
C LEU A 240 -14.35 0.14 -10.11
N TRP A 241 -13.57 -0.30 -9.12
CA TRP A 241 -12.25 -0.89 -9.33
C TRP A 241 -12.31 -2.12 -10.23
N ARG A 242 -13.21 -3.07 -9.90
CA ARG A 242 -13.41 -4.27 -10.70
C ARG A 242 -13.82 -3.96 -12.14
N ALA A 243 -14.69 -2.95 -12.34
CA ALA A 243 -15.07 -2.54 -13.69
C ALA A 243 -13.89 -1.95 -14.46
N ALA A 244 -13.02 -1.17 -13.80
CA ALA A 244 -11.81 -0.62 -14.41
C ALA A 244 -10.84 -1.73 -14.83
N LEU A 245 -10.63 -2.74 -13.98
CA LEU A 245 -9.81 -3.92 -14.32
C LEU A 245 -10.38 -4.69 -15.52
N LEU A 246 -11.69 -4.92 -15.56
CA LEU A 246 -12.33 -5.62 -16.67
C LEU A 246 -12.23 -4.86 -18.01
N LEU A 247 -12.20 -3.53 -17.96
CA LEU A 247 -11.98 -2.71 -19.14
C LEU A 247 -10.54 -2.79 -19.62
N GLU A 248 -9.60 -2.67 -18.72
CA GLU A 248 -8.15 -2.68 -19.02
C GLU A 248 -7.69 -4.08 -19.47
N ASP A 249 -7.92 -5.09 -18.64
CA ASP A 249 -7.43 -6.45 -18.88
C ASP A 249 -8.20 -7.17 -19.98
N GLY A 250 -9.49 -6.83 -20.16
CA GLY A 250 -10.31 -7.36 -21.25
C GLY A 250 -9.78 -6.95 -22.63
N ASP A 251 -9.28 -5.73 -22.76
CA ASP A 251 -8.68 -5.25 -24.01
C ASP A 251 -7.30 -5.87 -24.27
N LEU A 252 -6.48 -6.03 -23.23
CA LEU A 252 -5.19 -6.71 -23.33
C LEU A 252 -5.34 -8.19 -23.72
N SER A 253 -6.29 -8.91 -23.11
CA SER A 253 -6.60 -10.29 -23.46
C SER A 253 -7.07 -10.41 -24.92
N ASN A 254 -7.96 -9.54 -25.36
CA ASN A 254 -8.44 -9.49 -26.74
C ASN A 254 -7.32 -9.14 -27.72
N ALA A 255 -6.41 -8.22 -27.37
CA ALA A 255 -5.26 -7.87 -28.21
C ALA A 255 -4.26 -9.02 -28.33
N ALA A 256 -3.96 -9.71 -27.23
CA ALA A 256 -3.10 -10.90 -27.22
C ALA A 256 -3.69 -12.03 -28.08
N GLU A 257 -5.00 -12.28 -28.00
CA GLU A 257 -5.67 -13.29 -28.82
C GLU A 257 -5.68 -12.93 -30.31
N ARG A 258 -5.90 -11.66 -30.64
CA ARG A 258 -5.81 -11.16 -32.04
C ARG A 258 -4.39 -11.31 -32.60
N LEU A 259 -3.38 -10.98 -31.79
CA LEU A 259 -1.97 -11.13 -32.17
C LEU A 259 -1.64 -12.61 -32.42
N ARG A 260 -2.03 -13.52 -31.53
CA ARG A 260 -1.84 -14.95 -31.70
C ARG A 260 -2.49 -15.46 -32.99
N ARG A 261 -3.74 -15.09 -33.25
CA ARG A 261 -4.43 -15.48 -34.50
C ARG A 261 -3.75 -14.91 -35.75
N ALA A 262 -3.22 -13.69 -35.68
CA ALA A 262 -2.45 -13.11 -36.79
C ALA A 262 -1.14 -13.84 -37.03
N GLN A 263 -0.43 -14.23 -36.00
CA GLN A 263 0.80 -15.03 -36.08
C GLN A 263 0.53 -16.43 -36.67
N GLU A 264 -0.56 -17.09 -36.27
CA GLU A 264 -0.98 -18.39 -36.82
C GLU A 264 -1.24 -18.28 -38.32
N ARG A 265 -1.97 -17.26 -38.77
CA ARG A 265 -2.24 -17.03 -40.21
C ARG A 265 -1.00 -16.71 -41.01
N LEU A 266 -0.06 -15.97 -40.42
CA LEU A 266 1.24 -15.68 -41.06
C LEU A 266 2.05 -16.96 -41.26
N ALA A 267 2.13 -17.80 -40.22
CA ALA A 267 2.84 -19.08 -40.30
C ALA A 267 2.21 -20.03 -41.35
N GLU A 268 0.87 -20.08 -41.44
CA GLU A 268 0.18 -20.85 -42.48
C GLU A 268 0.50 -20.32 -43.89
N ALA A 269 0.48 -19.00 -44.09
CA ALA A 269 0.82 -18.38 -45.35
C ALA A 269 2.28 -18.63 -45.79
N GLU A 270 3.22 -18.57 -44.84
CA GLU A 270 4.61 -18.91 -45.06
C GLU A 270 4.83 -20.39 -45.46
N ALA A 271 4.11 -21.30 -44.79
CA ALA A 271 4.13 -22.72 -45.11
C ALA A 271 3.60 -23.00 -46.52
N LEU A 272 2.50 -22.33 -46.93
CA LEU A 272 1.94 -22.43 -48.30
C LEU A 272 2.91 -21.88 -49.33
N LEU A 273 3.55 -20.73 -49.06
CA LEU A 273 4.53 -20.15 -49.99
C LEU A 273 5.75 -21.06 -50.14
N LYS A 274 6.22 -21.70 -49.08
CA LYS A 274 7.31 -22.65 -49.10
C LYS A 274 6.97 -23.88 -49.97
N SER A 275 5.78 -24.45 -49.75
CA SER A 275 5.32 -25.60 -50.54
C SER A 275 5.08 -25.27 -52.01
N ALA A 276 4.69 -24.03 -52.32
CA ALA A 276 4.54 -23.57 -53.71
C ALA A 276 5.87 -23.33 -54.44
N LYS A 277 6.94 -22.99 -53.71
CA LYS A 277 8.31 -22.84 -54.24
C LYS A 277 9.02 -24.17 -54.49
N GLU A 278 8.60 -25.24 -53.81
CA GLU A 278 9.17 -26.59 -53.87
C GLU A 278 8.52 -27.43 -55.03
N ARG A 279 7.45 -26.91 -55.62
CA ARG A 279 6.80 -27.49 -56.84
C ARG A 279 7.27 -26.80 -58.10
#